data_3c0c73a73b0373524281a12fa0266b22
#
_entry.id   3c0c73a73b0373524281a12fa0266b22
#
_cell.length_a   1.000
_cell.length_b   1.000
_cell.length_c   1.000
_cell.angle_alpha   90.00
_cell.angle_beta   90.00
_cell.angle_gamma   90.00
#
_symmetry.space_group_name_H-M   'P 1'
#
loop_
_entity.id
_entity.type
_entity.pdbx_description
1 polymer ?
#
loop_
_entity_poly.entity_id
_entity_poly.type
_entity_poly.pdbx_seq_one_letter_code
_entity_poly.pdbx_strand_id
1 'polypeptide(L)'
;MSKNVILKADNLYKSYTTGKESFEALRGVSLSLEQGEMLAVMGSSGSGKSTLLHILGAMDAADKGEIRLNGELREDYGTEPAATKIRAEQIGFIFQDFNLIQDLTVEENVALPLMLAGENNRVIWDKTDQMLEKVGILEKKKNAITELSGGQRQRVSIARALITEPKLLLADEPTGNLDYNTSIEIMQLFLELQQEQDHSIIIVTHDAMVAGYTDRILFLHDGQVCDEYRCRKNGDDMDHIVDKFKTLSLKKGR
;
A
#
# COMPACT_ATOMS: atom_id res chain seq x y z
N MET A 1 -26.16 6.24 3.36
CA MET A 1 -25.92 5.03 2.54
C MET A 1 -24.70 4.35 3.13
N SER A 2 -24.75 3.05 3.43
CA SER A 2 -23.55 2.32 3.87
C SER A 2 -22.57 2.30 2.70
N LYS A 3 -21.34 2.78 2.91
CA LYS A 3 -20.28 2.68 1.91
C LYS A 3 -19.98 1.21 1.63
N ASN A 4 -19.67 0.89 0.39
CA ASN A 4 -19.29 -0.46 -0.01
C ASN A 4 -17.93 -0.83 0.58
N VAL A 5 -17.79 -2.00 1.22
CA VAL A 5 -16.52 -2.49 1.76
C VAL A 5 -15.79 -3.24 0.63
N ILE A 6 -14.64 -2.71 0.22
CA ILE A 6 -13.81 -3.30 -0.85
C ILE A 6 -12.92 -4.43 -0.33
N LEU A 7 -12.38 -4.27 0.89
CA LEU A 7 -11.53 -5.26 1.54
C LEU A 7 -11.97 -5.46 2.97
N LYS A 8 -12.11 -6.70 3.40
CA LYS A 8 -12.37 -7.06 4.80
C LYS A 8 -11.45 -8.21 5.19
N ALA A 9 -10.74 -8.03 6.28
CA ALA A 9 -9.92 -9.06 6.91
C ALA A 9 -10.47 -9.33 8.31
N ASP A 10 -10.68 -10.60 8.63
CA ASP A 10 -11.23 -11.03 9.91
C ASP A 10 -10.26 -12.01 10.59
N ASN A 11 -9.78 -11.65 11.79
CA ASN A 11 -8.97 -12.49 12.68
C ASN A 11 -7.73 -13.10 11.99
N LEU A 12 -6.92 -12.28 11.32
CA LEU A 12 -5.69 -12.73 10.66
C LEU A 12 -4.61 -13.09 11.68
N TYR A 13 -4.05 -14.29 11.55
CA TYR A 13 -2.88 -14.77 12.29
C TYR A 13 -1.76 -15.10 11.33
N LYS A 14 -0.52 -14.80 11.71
CA LYS A 14 0.67 -15.19 10.96
C LYS A 14 1.84 -15.41 11.88
N SER A 15 2.51 -16.53 11.70
CA SER A 15 3.75 -16.86 12.42
C SER A 15 4.86 -17.22 11.44
N TYR A 16 6.08 -16.83 11.78
CA TYR A 16 7.28 -17.24 11.05
C TYR A 16 8.17 -18.06 11.96
N THR A 17 8.74 -19.13 11.42
CA THR A 17 9.66 -19.99 12.15
C THR A 17 11.06 -19.83 11.58
N THR A 18 12.01 -19.45 12.43
CA THR A 18 13.44 -19.35 12.08
C THR A 18 14.22 -20.31 12.98
N GLY A 19 14.62 -21.45 12.43
CA GLY A 19 15.27 -22.51 13.20
C GLY A 19 14.31 -23.12 14.23
N LYS A 20 14.59 -22.91 15.53
CA LYS A 20 13.76 -23.43 16.64
C LYS A 20 12.83 -22.35 17.25
N GLU A 21 12.97 -21.11 16.84
CA GLU A 21 12.17 -20.00 17.37
C GLU A 21 11.00 -19.71 16.45
N SER A 22 9.81 -19.52 17.02
CA SER A 22 8.61 -19.08 16.31
C SER A 22 8.25 -17.69 16.79
N PHE A 23 7.98 -16.81 15.84
CA PHE A 23 7.55 -15.44 16.07
C PHE A 23 6.18 -15.22 15.47
N GLU A 24 5.21 -14.82 16.28
CA GLU A 24 3.87 -14.45 15.83
C GLU A 24 3.89 -12.99 15.36
N ALA A 25 3.84 -12.80 14.05
CA ALA A 25 3.83 -11.48 13.42
C ALA A 25 2.43 -10.83 13.44
N LEU A 26 1.36 -11.64 13.32
CA LEU A 26 -0.03 -11.18 13.46
C LEU A 26 -0.79 -12.07 14.45
N ARG A 27 -1.63 -11.43 15.28
CA ARG A 27 -2.35 -12.05 16.40
C ARG A 27 -3.82 -11.65 16.41
N GLY A 28 -4.58 -12.11 15.40
CA GLY A 28 -6.01 -11.83 15.28
C GLY A 28 -6.31 -10.42 14.77
N VAL A 29 -5.56 -9.94 13.78
CA VAL A 29 -5.79 -8.64 13.16
C VAL A 29 -7.08 -8.67 12.37
N SER A 30 -7.97 -7.69 12.63
CA SER A 30 -9.18 -7.47 11.84
C SER A 30 -9.25 -6.02 11.37
N LEU A 31 -9.62 -5.83 10.12
CA LEU A 31 -9.83 -4.50 9.53
C LEU A 31 -10.82 -4.56 8.36
N SER A 32 -11.36 -3.42 8.00
CA SER A 32 -12.11 -3.23 6.77
C SER A 32 -11.65 -1.96 6.08
N LEU A 33 -11.76 -1.92 4.75
CA LEU A 33 -11.51 -0.74 3.93
C LEU A 33 -12.76 -0.46 3.09
N GLU A 34 -13.29 0.76 3.20
CA GLU A 34 -14.42 1.23 2.40
C GLU A 34 -13.93 1.68 1.01
N GLN A 35 -14.81 1.63 0.02
CA GLN A 35 -14.52 2.15 -1.32
C GLN A 35 -14.18 3.64 -1.25
N GLY A 36 -13.07 4.03 -1.91
CA GLY A 36 -12.56 5.40 -1.89
C GLY A 36 -11.98 5.85 -0.55
N GLU A 37 -11.78 4.95 0.42
CA GLU A 37 -11.13 5.27 1.69
C GLU A 37 -9.62 5.18 1.57
N MET A 38 -8.89 6.11 2.20
CA MET A 38 -7.45 6.02 2.45
C MET A 38 -7.22 5.68 3.92
N LEU A 39 -6.68 4.50 4.19
CA LEU A 39 -6.41 3.95 5.52
C LEU A 39 -4.91 3.90 5.78
N ALA A 40 -4.45 4.47 6.89
CA ALA A 40 -3.10 4.20 7.39
C ALA A 40 -3.08 3.04 8.38
N VAL A 41 -2.06 2.19 8.29
CA VAL A 41 -1.68 1.25 9.34
C VAL A 41 -0.37 1.74 9.95
N MET A 42 -0.44 2.29 11.15
CA MET A 42 0.68 2.92 11.83
C MET A 42 1.18 2.04 12.98
N GLY A 43 2.49 1.93 13.13
CA GLY A 43 3.11 1.15 14.22
C GLY A 43 4.63 1.22 14.20
N SER A 44 5.27 0.81 15.30
CA SER A 44 6.73 0.74 15.40
C SER A 44 7.32 -0.33 14.47
N SER A 45 8.63 -0.30 14.25
CA SER A 45 9.32 -1.39 13.54
C SER A 45 9.07 -2.73 14.25
N GLY A 46 8.79 -3.77 13.48
CA GLY A 46 8.49 -5.11 14.00
C GLY A 46 7.06 -5.29 14.53
N SER A 47 6.16 -4.31 14.41
CA SER A 47 4.76 -4.46 14.87
C SER A 47 3.87 -5.34 13.99
N GLY A 48 4.35 -5.80 12.83
CA GLY A 48 3.61 -6.66 11.91
C GLY A 48 3.02 -5.95 10.68
N LYS A 49 3.31 -4.65 10.47
CA LYS A 49 2.74 -3.83 9.37
C LYS A 49 2.99 -4.41 7.97
N SER A 50 4.26 -4.64 7.62
CA SER A 50 4.61 -5.18 6.29
C SER A 50 4.09 -6.61 6.11
N THR A 51 4.07 -7.43 7.18
CA THR A 51 3.43 -8.75 7.16
C THR A 51 1.94 -8.64 6.84
N LEU A 52 1.23 -7.73 7.51
CA LEU A 52 -0.18 -7.48 7.23
C LEU A 52 -0.37 -7.03 5.78
N LEU A 53 0.44 -6.08 5.31
CA LEU A 53 0.34 -5.57 3.95
C LEU A 53 0.62 -6.66 2.90
N HIS A 54 1.61 -7.52 3.13
CA HIS A 54 1.92 -8.65 2.23
C HIS A 54 0.77 -9.66 2.16
N ILE A 55 0.12 -9.95 3.29
CA ILE A 55 -1.05 -10.83 3.32
C ILE A 55 -2.22 -10.17 2.58
N LEU A 56 -2.53 -8.89 2.85
CA LEU A 56 -3.57 -8.15 2.13
C LEU A 56 -3.27 -8.01 0.64
N GLY A 57 -1.99 -8.01 0.27
CA GLY A 57 -1.50 -7.97 -1.11
C GLY A 57 -1.42 -9.33 -1.81
N ALA A 58 -1.90 -10.41 -1.17
CA ALA A 58 -1.79 -11.78 -1.67
C ALA A 58 -0.35 -12.18 -2.03
N MET A 59 0.66 -11.62 -1.34
CA MET A 59 2.08 -11.99 -1.47
C MET A 59 2.47 -13.07 -0.49
N ASP A 60 1.72 -13.21 0.61
CA ASP A 60 1.86 -14.24 1.62
C ASP A 60 0.46 -14.69 2.06
N ALA A 61 0.35 -15.89 2.59
CA ALA A 61 -0.91 -16.42 3.11
C ALA A 61 -0.96 -16.24 4.63
N ALA A 62 -2.13 -15.90 5.17
CA ALA A 62 -2.37 -15.97 6.60
C ALA A 62 -2.42 -17.43 7.08
N ASP A 63 -1.96 -17.69 8.31
CA ASP A 63 -2.07 -19.03 8.91
C ASP A 63 -3.52 -19.33 9.33
N LYS A 64 -4.27 -18.25 9.72
CA LYS A 64 -5.69 -18.31 10.09
C LYS A 64 -6.35 -16.98 9.79
N GLY A 65 -7.68 -17.00 9.69
CA GLY A 65 -8.50 -15.84 9.42
C GLY A 65 -9.08 -15.88 8.02
N GLU A 66 -9.87 -14.86 7.67
CA GLU A 66 -10.57 -14.78 6.39
C GLU A 66 -10.31 -13.42 5.73
N ILE A 67 -10.24 -13.42 4.40
CA ILE A 67 -10.18 -12.19 3.61
C ILE A 67 -11.33 -12.20 2.60
N ARG A 68 -12.06 -11.09 2.57
CA ARG A 68 -13.08 -10.79 1.56
C ARG A 68 -12.62 -9.62 0.71
N LEU A 69 -12.62 -9.82 -0.59
CA LEU A 69 -12.29 -8.77 -1.56
C LEU A 69 -13.52 -8.53 -2.43
N ASN A 70 -13.97 -7.28 -2.52
CA ASN A 70 -15.22 -6.90 -3.20
C ASN A 70 -16.47 -7.69 -2.69
N GLY A 71 -16.50 -7.99 -1.39
CA GLY A 71 -17.58 -8.75 -0.73
C GLY A 71 -17.49 -10.27 -0.89
N GLU A 72 -16.61 -10.79 -1.73
CA GLU A 72 -16.41 -12.23 -1.95
C GLU A 72 -15.36 -12.80 -0.99
N LEU A 73 -15.72 -13.88 -0.30
CA LEU A 73 -14.76 -14.66 0.49
C LEU A 73 -13.78 -15.36 -0.46
N ARG A 74 -12.51 -15.23 -0.19
CA ARG A 74 -11.43 -15.86 -0.95
C ARG A 74 -10.69 -16.85 -0.05
N GLU A 75 -11.08 -18.12 -0.11
CA GLU A 75 -10.43 -19.19 0.65
C GLU A 75 -9.00 -19.47 0.16
N ASP A 76 -8.72 -19.16 -1.10
CA ASP A 76 -7.44 -19.31 -1.78
C ASP A 76 -6.57 -18.04 -1.77
N TYR A 77 -6.96 -17.04 -0.95
CA TYR A 77 -6.24 -15.78 -0.86
C TYR A 77 -4.79 -16.00 -0.37
N GLY A 78 -3.82 -15.54 -1.16
CA GLY A 78 -2.39 -15.74 -0.84
C GLY A 78 -1.81 -17.09 -1.27
N THR A 79 -2.59 -17.97 -1.93
CA THR A 79 -2.11 -19.24 -2.48
C THR A 79 -2.14 -19.25 -4.01
N GLU A 80 -1.11 -19.84 -4.63
CA GLU A 80 -1.03 -19.89 -6.09
C GLU A 80 -1.96 -20.98 -6.67
N PRO A 81 -2.58 -20.80 -7.85
CA PRO A 81 -2.39 -19.68 -8.78
C PRO A 81 -3.33 -18.46 -8.53
N ALA A 82 -4.25 -18.52 -7.58
CA ALA A 82 -5.23 -17.47 -7.33
C ALA A 82 -4.57 -16.16 -6.88
N ALA A 83 -3.53 -16.25 -6.04
CA ALA A 83 -2.77 -15.10 -5.57
C ALA A 83 -2.18 -14.28 -6.74
N THR A 84 -1.60 -14.95 -7.75
CA THR A 84 -1.09 -14.28 -8.96
C THR A 84 -2.19 -13.50 -9.69
N LYS A 85 -3.38 -14.08 -9.84
CA LYS A 85 -4.51 -13.42 -10.51
C LYS A 85 -5.01 -12.22 -9.71
N ILE A 86 -5.13 -12.35 -8.39
CA ILE A 86 -5.55 -11.26 -7.50
C ILE A 86 -4.56 -10.07 -7.62
N ARG A 87 -3.25 -10.33 -7.54
CA ARG A 87 -2.21 -9.30 -7.69
C ARG A 87 -2.24 -8.62 -9.05
N ALA A 88 -2.43 -9.39 -10.11
CA ALA A 88 -2.42 -8.85 -11.47
C ALA A 88 -3.64 -7.99 -11.80
N GLU A 89 -4.83 -8.35 -11.29
CA GLU A 89 -6.09 -7.76 -11.74
C GLU A 89 -6.70 -6.77 -10.73
N GLN A 90 -6.39 -6.90 -9.42
CA GLN A 90 -7.15 -6.20 -8.38
C GLN A 90 -6.31 -5.33 -7.46
N ILE A 91 -4.99 -5.55 -7.40
CA ILE A 91 -4.13 -4.89 -6.42
C ILE A 91 -2.94 -4.21 -7.11
N GLY A 92 -2.76 -2.92 -6.86
CA GLY A 92 -1.52 -2.22 -7.14
C GLY A 92 -0.65 -2.17 -5.90
N PHE A 93 0.61 -2.57 -5.99
CA PHE A 93 1.53 -2.55 -4.85
C PHE A 93 2.67 -1.56 -5.07
N ILE A 94 2.90 -0.72 -4.07
CA ILE A 94 3.94 0.32 -4.04
C ILE A 94 4.89 0.00 -2.90
N PHE A 95 6.15 -0.23 -3.22
CA PHE A 95 7.19 -0.67 -2.28
C PHE A 95 8.04 0.50 -1.77
N GLN A 96 8.58 0.38 -0.58
CA GLN A 96 9.49 1.34 0.03
C GLN A 96 10.76 1.56 -0.82
N ASP A 97 11.34 0.49 -1.37
CA ASP A 97 12.54 0.53 -2.20
C ASP A 97 12.22 0.63 -3.70
N PHE A 98 11.02 1.12 -4.03
CA PHE A 98 10.50 1.29 -5.39
C PHE A 98 10.37 -0.02 -6.19
N ASN A 99 11.24 -1.00 -6.00
CA ASN A 99 11.32 -2.29 -6.69
C ASN A 99 11.25 -2.15 -8.22
N LEU A 100 11.94 -1.13 -8.77
CA LEU A 100 12.05 -0.91 -10.21
C LEU A 100 13.15 -1.78 -10.81
N ILE A 101 12.91 -2.29 -12.01
CA ILE A 101 13.89 -3.07 -12.76
C ILE A 101 14.90 -2.12 -13.37
N GLN A 102 16.14 -2.21 -12.91
CA GLN A 102 17.21 -1.25 -13.23
C GLN A 102 17.62 -1.26 -14.71
N ASP A 103 17.50 -2.42 -15.36
CA ASP A 103 17.87 -2.61 -16.77
C ASP A 103 16.77 -2.13 -17.75
N LEU A 104 15.61 -1.71 -17.23
CA LEU A 104 14.50 -1.19 -18.02
C LEU A 104 14.42 0.33 -17.89
N THR A 105 13.95 0.98 -18.95
CA THR A 105 13.60 2.40 -18.95
C THR A 105 12.39 2.68 -18.05
N VAL A 106 12.08 3.95 -17.83
CA VAL A 106 10.88 4.40 -17.12
C VAL A 106 9.61 3.83 -17.75
N GLU A 107 9.43 4.01 -19.06
CA GLU A 107 8.22 3.53 -19.76
C GLU A 107 8.10 2.00 -19.74
N GLU A 108 9.22 1.26 -19.86
CA GLU A 108 9.22 -0.20 -19.80
C GLU A 108 8.86 -0.73 -18.40
N ASN A 109 9.34 -0.07 -17.33
CA ASN A 109 8.92 -0.40 -15.97
C ASN A 109 7.40 -0.23 -15.76
N VAL A 110 6.83 0.87 -16.28
CA VAL A 110 5.39 1.15 -16.15
C VAL A 110 4.57 0.22 -17.03
N ALA A 111 5.02 -0.06 -18.25
CA ALA A 111 4.34 -0.93 -19.21
C ALA A 111 4.32 -2.41 -18.81
N LEU A 112 5.27 -2.85 -17.96
CA LEU A 112 5.53 -4.25 -17.67
C LEU A 112 4.28 -5.05 -17.25
N PRO A 113 3.38 -4.58 -16.35
CA PRO A 113 2.19 -5.33 -15.99
C PRO A 113 1.26 -5.61 -17.18
N LEU A 114 1.08 -4.65 -18.09
CA LEU A 114 0.26 -4.83 -19.30
C LEU A 114 0.92 -5.77 -20.29
N MET A 115 2.25 -5.73 -20.43
CA MET A 115 3.01 -6.68 -21.25
C MET A 115 2.83 -8.12 -20.75
N LEU A 116 2.91 -8.32 -19.43
CA LEU A 116 2.70 -9.64 -18.81
C LEU A 116 1.25 -10.12 -18.95
N ALA A 117 0.28 -9.21 -18.97
CA ALA A 117 -1.13 -9.52 -19.23
C ALA A 117 -1.40 -9.87 -20.71
N GLY A 118 -0.42 -9.68 -21.61
CA GLY A 118 -0.58 -9.97 -23.04
C GLY A 118 -1.43 -8.95 -23.80
N GLU A 119 -1.51 -7.72 -23.30
CA GLU A 119 -2.23 -6.62 -23.94
C GLU A 119 -1.62 -6.25 -25.30
N ASN A 120 -2.42 -5.61 -26.15
CA ASN A 120 -1.98 -5.13 -27.47
C ASN A 120 -0.92 -4.03 -27.32
N ASN A 121 0.17 -4.10 -28.10
CA ASN A 121 1.28 -3.14 -28.04
C ASN A 121 0.83 -1.67 -28.14
N ARG A 122 -0.12 -1.34 -29.00
CA ARG A 122 -0.62 0.03 -29.10
C ARG A 122 -1.30 0.49 -27.81
N VAL A 123 -2.13 -0.36 -27.21
CA VAL A 123 -2.83 -0.08 -25.94
C VAL A 123 -1.82 0.10 -24.81
N ILE A 124 -0.78 -0.75 -24.77
CA ILE A 124 0.29 -0.67 -23.76
C ILE A 124 0.94 0.71 -23.78
N TRP A 125 1.42 1.16 -24.92
CA TRP A 125 2.15 2.44 -25.00
C TRP A 125 1.25 3.65 -24.82
N ASP A 126 0.02 3.63 -25.36
CA ASP A 126 -0.95 4.71 -25.16
C ASP A 126 -1.32 4.86 -23.67
N LYS A 127 -1.58 3.76 -22.95
CA LYS A 127 -1.84 3.77 -21.49
C LYS A 127 -0.61 4.18 -20.70
N THR A 128 0.58 3.74 -21.10
CA THR A 128 1.83 4.09 -20.42
C THR A 128 2.10 5.60 -20.50
N ASP A 129 1.95 6.21 -21.67
CA ASP A 129 2.14 7.66 -21.84
C ASP A 129 1.11 8.44 -20.99
N GLN A 130 -0.16 8.06 -20.99
CA GLN A 130 -1.21 8.68 -20.16
C GLN A 130 -0.90 8.55 -18.66
N MET A 131 -0.42 7.38 -18.21
CA MET A 131 -0.10 7.16 -16.81
C MET A 131 1.13 7.96 -16.38
N LEU A 132 2.17 8.03 -17.22
CA LEU A 132 3.36 8.86 -16.96
C LEU A 132 3.02 10.36 -16.92
N GLU A 133 2.12 10.83 -17.78
CA GLU A 133 1.60 12.18 -17.73
C GLU A 133 0.84 12.44 -16.43
N LYS A 134 -0.03 11.52 -16.02
CA LYS A 134 -0.82 11.62 -14.78
C LYS A 134 0.05 11.73 -13.53
N VAL A 135 1.14 10.98 -13.45
CA VAL A 135 2.07 11.08 -12.31
C VAL A 135 3.14 12.17 -12.50
N GLY A 136 3.11 12.94 -13.60
CA GLY A 136 3.97 14.10 -13.83
C GLY A 136 5.43 13.75 -14.14
N ILE A 137 5.67 12.68 -14.95
CA ILE A 137 7.05 12.25 -15.29
C ILE A 137 7.21 11.80 -16.76
N LEU A 138 6.28 12.19 -17.63
CA LEU A 138 6.27 11.78 -19.03
C LEU A 138 7.57 12.16 -19.77
N GLU A 139 8.17 13.32 -19.46
CA GLU A 139 9.41 13.80 -20.08
C GLU A 139 10.63 12.91 -19.78
N LYS A 140 10.51 12.03 -18.77
CA LYS A 140 11.57 11.08 -18.38
C LYS A 140 11.36 9.67 -18.94
N LYS A 141 10.34 9.43 -19.77
CA LYS A 141 9.94 8.08 -20.17
C LYS A 141 11.05 7.21 -20.75
N LYS A 142 12.01 7.80 -21.42
CA LYS A 142 13.16 7.08 -22.03
C LYS A 142 14.41 7.00 -21.14
N ASN A 143 14.38 7.63 -19.97
CA ASN A 143 15.53 7.61 -19.06
C ASN A 143 15.71 6.23 -18.41
N ALA A 144 16.94 5.91 -18.07
CA ALA A 144 17.25 4.79 -17.19
C ALA A 144 16.82 5.10 -15.75
N ILE A 145 16.42 4.08 -14.98
CA ILE A 145 16.00 4.24 -13.58
C ILE A 145 17.10 4.86 -12.70
N THR A 146 18.35 4.57 -13.01
CA THR A 146 19.52 5.09 -12.28
C THR A 146 19.72 6.60 -12.41
N GLU A 147 19.14 7.22 -13.43
CA GLU A 147 19.22 8.67 -13.69
C GLU A 147 18.17 9.48 -12.90
N LEU A 148 17.24 8.79 -12.22
CA LEU A 148 16.12 9.42 -11.55
C LEU A 148 16.42 9.74 -10.08
N SER A 149 15.85 10.86 -9.58
CA SER A 149 15.78 11.16 -8.15
C SER A 149 14.88 10.15 -7.41
N GLY A 150 14.94 10.12 -6.07
CA GLY A 150 14.07 9.28 -5.25
C GLY A 150 12.58 9.52 -5.52
N GLY A 151 12.16 10.78 -5.55
CA GLY A 151 10.76 11.14 -5.85
C GLY A 151 10.32 10.76 -7.26
N GLN A 152 11.22 10.90 -8.24
CA GLN A 152 10.94 10.45 -9.61
C GLN A 152 10.78 8.93 -9.68
N ARG A 153 11.65 8.17 -9.01
CA ARG A 153 11.51 6.70 -8.90
C ARG A 153 10.21 6.30 -8.22
N GLN A 154 9.79 7.04 -7.18
CA GLN A 154 8.51 6.79 -6.53
C GLN A 154 7.33 7.04 -7.46
N ARG A 155 7.34 8.11 -8.25
CA ARG A 155 6.29 8.36 -9.27
C ARG A 155 6.22 7.23 -10.31
N VAL A 156 7.37 6.68 -10.76
CA VAL A 156 7.41 5.51 -11.65
C VAL A 156 6.83 4.27 -10.98
N SER A 157 7.14 4.02 -9.70
CA SER A 157 6.58 2.91 -8.92
C SER A 157 5.06 3.03 -8.77
N ILE A 158 4.56 4.24 -8.49
CA ILE A 158 3.12 4.54 -8.43
C ILE A 158 2.46 4.31 -9.80
N ALA A 159 3.05 4.83 -10.89
CA ALA A 159 2.54 4.65 -12.25
C ALA A 159 2.43 3.16 -12.62
N ARG A 160 3.46 2.36 -12.32
CA ARG A 160 3.46 0.92 -12.53
C ARG A 160 2.36 0.20 -11.73
N ALA A 161 2.12 0.63 -10.49
CA ALA A 161 1.07 0.05 -9.65
C ALA A 161 -0.33 0.38 -10.16
N LEU A 162 -0.50 1.50 -10.86
CA LEU A 162 -1.78 2.00 -11.34
C LEU A 162 -2.14 1.55 -12.77
N ILE A 163 -1.16 1.11 -13.58
CA ILE A 163 -1.34 0.90 -15.02
C ILE A 163 -2.43 -0.14 -15.38
N THR A 164 -2.69 -1.08 -14.47
CA THR A 164 -3.77 -2.08 -14.59
C THR A 164 -5.10 -1.60 -14.04
N GLU A 165 -5.20 -0.34 -13.59
CA GLU A 165 -6.40 0.27 -13.02
C GLU A 165 -6.97 -0.51 -11.82
N PRO A 166 -6.14 -0.91 -10.84
CA PRO A 166 -6.59 -1.67 -9.69
C PRO A 166 -7.49 -0.82 -8.80
N LYS A 167 -8.48 -1.43 -8.14
CA LYS A 167 -9.36 -0.74 -7.18
C LYS A 167 -8.72 -0.57 -5.80
N LEU A 168 -7.73 -1.39 -5.49
CA LEU A 168 -7.00 -1.40 -4.23
C LEU A 168 -5.52 -1.10 -4.45
N LEU A 169 -5.03 -0.06 -3.79
CA LEU A 169 -3.59 0.26 -3.73
C LEU A 169 -3.06 -0.05 -2.34
N LEU A 170 -1.94 -0.75 -2.28
CA LEU A 170 -1.21 -1.07 -1.06
C LEU A 170 0.16 -0.42 -1.13
N ALA A 171 0.52 0.40 -0.14
CA ALA A 171 1.77 1.13 -0.11
C ALA A 171 2.55 0.83 1.18
N ASP A 172 3.74 0.27 1.05
CA ASP A 172 4.66 0.01 2.16
C ASP A 172 5.66 1.16 2.27
N GLU A 173 5.52 2.00 3.31
CA GLU A 173 6.39 3.16 3.60
C GLU A 173 6.68 4.02 2.34
N PRO A 174 5.65 4.51 1.60
CA PRO A 174 5.84 5.07 0.26
C PRO A 174 6.67 6.34 0.21
N THR A 175 6.99 6.94 1.35
CA THR A 175 7.82 8.13 1.48
C THR A 175 9.08 7.91 2.31
N GLY A 176 9.32 6.67 2.77
CA GLY A 176 10.39 6.36 3.71
C GLY A 176 11.82 6.67 3.23
N ASN A 177 12.03 6.72 1.91
CA ASN A 177 13.31 7.02 1.28
C ASN A 177 13.35 8.41 0.62
N LEU A 178 12.43 9.33 1.00
CA LEU A 178 12.27 10.64 0.39
C LEU A 178 12.52 11.75 1.42
N ASP A 179 12.94 12.92 0.93
CA ASP A 179 12.97 14.13 1.75
C ASP A 179 11.55 14.65 2.06
N TYR A 180 11.46 15.56 3.03
CA TYR A 180 10.19 16.08 3.52
C TYR A 180 9.30 16.70 2.42
N ASN A 181 9.87 17.55 1.55
CA ASN A 181 9.09 18.23 0.51
C ASN A 181 8.58 17.25 -0.53
N THR A 182 9.46 16.34 -0.99
CA THR A 182 9.10 15.26 -1.92
C THR A 182 8.03 14.34 -1.31
N SER A 183 8.10 14.07 -0.01
CA SER A 183 7.09 13.27 0.69
C SER A 183 5.70 13.93 0.64
N ILE A 184 5.63 15.25 0.82
CA ILE A 184 4.37 16.01 0.68
C ILE A 184 3.82 15.89 -0.74
N GLU A 185 4.65 16.06 -1.77
CA GLU A 185 4.23 15.94 -3.17
C GLU A 185 3.67 14.55 -3.48
N ILE A 186 4.31 13.49 -2.98
CA ILE A 186 3.82 12.11 -3.14
C ILE A 186 2.50 11.92 -2.41
N MET A 187 2.32 12.46 -1.20
CA MET A 187 1.05 12.36 -0.49
C MET A 187 -0.07 13.16 -1.17
N GLN A 188 0.24 14.30 -1.80
CA GLN A 188 -0.72 15.03 -2.62
C GLN A 188 -1.15 14.20 -3.83
N LEU A 189 -0.22 13.53 -4.51
CA LEU A 189 -0.55 12.61 -5.61
C LEU A 189 -1.49 11.48 -5.12
N PHE A 190 -1.27 10.91 -3.94
CA PHE A 190 -2.21 9.91 -3.39
C PHE A 190 -3.61 10.47 -3.13
N LEU A 191 -3.72 11.73 -2.66
CA LEU A 191 -5.03 12.38 -2.49
C LEU A 191 -5.75 12.60 -3.82
N GLU A 192 -5.02 13.03 -4.87
CA GLU A 192 -5.57 13.19 -6.21
C GLU A 192 -6.09 11.86 -6.77
N LEU A 193 -5.30 10.77 -6.62
CA LEU A 193 -5.68 9.43 -7.03
C LEU A 193 -6.94 8.93 -6.30
N GLN A 194 -7.06 9.18 -5.00
CA GLN A 194 -8.23 8.84 -4.21
C GLN A 194 -9.48 9.58 -4.72
N GLN A 195 -9.37 10.88 -4.98
CA GLN A 195 -10.51 11.73 -5.33
C GLN A 195 -11.00 11.52 -6.76
N GLU A 196 -10.08 11.36 -7.72
CA GLU A 196 -10.43 11.31 -9.14
C GLU A 196 -10.92 9.94 -9.61
N GLN A 197 -10.41 8.87 -9.04
CA GLN A 197 -10.64 7.50 -9.53
C GLN A 197 -11.26 6.55 -8.51
N ASP A 198 -11.66 7.06 -7.33
CA ASP A 198 -12.27 6.26 -6.26
C ASP A 198 -11.39 5.07 -5.83
N HIS A 199 -10.05 5.26 -5.93
CA HIS A 199 -9.10 4.26 -5.45
C HIS A 199 -9.18 4.14 -3.94
N SER A 200 -9.24 2.92 -3.46
CA SER A 200 -9.12 2.61 -2.04
C SER A 200 -7.66 2.31 -1.72
N ILE A 201 -7.11 2.93 -0.70
CA ILE A 201 -5.66 2.92 -0.46
C ILE A 201 -5.37 2.49 0.97
N ILE A 202 -4.46 1.53 1.16
CA ILE A 202 -3.86 1.23 2.46
C ILE A 202 -2.40 1.66 2.43
N ILE A 203 -2.01 2.51 3.35
CA ILE A 203 -0.63 2.96 3.54
C ILE A 203 -0.11 2.41 4.86
N VAL A 204 0.98 1.67 4.82
CA VAL A 204 1.72 1.30 6.01
C VAL A 204 2.80 2.34 6.25
N THR A 205 2.88 2.89 7.46
CA THR A 205 3.89 3.89 7.80
C THR A 205 4.17 3.96 9.30
N HIS A 206 5.31 4.51 9.66
CA HIS A 206 5.63 4.95 11.03
C HIS A 206 5.64 6.48 11.14
N ASP A 207 5.41 7.19 10.03
CA ASP A 207 5.41 8.66 9.96
C ASP A 207 4.01 9.23 10.21
N ALA A 208 3.88 10.03 11.26
CA ALA A 208 2.63 10.70 11.64
C ALA A 208 2.15 11.72 10.58
N MET A 209 3.09 12.35 9.86
CA MET A 209 2.76 13.26 8.77
C MET A 209 2.03 12.51 7.65
N VAL A 210 2.57 11.38 7.21
CA VAL A 210 1.96 10.53 6.18
C VAL A 210 0.59 10.01 6.64
N ALA A 211 0.49 9.53 7.88
CA ALA A 211 -0.77 9.05 8.45
C ALA A 211 -1.84 10.16 8.51
N GLY A 212 -1.45 11.41 8.76
CA GLY A 212 -2.34 12.57 8.80
C GLY A 212 -3.03 12.91 7.47
N TYR A 213 -2.51 12.45 6.33
CA TYR A 213 -3.17 12.59 5.03
C TYR A 213 -4.33 11.63 4.81
N THR A 214 -4.44 10.56 5.61
CA THR A 214 -5.44 9.50 5.43
C THR A 214 -6.78 9.85 6.07
N ASP A 215 -7.82 9.08 5.78
CA ASP A 215 -9.14 9.26 6.38
C ASP A 215 -9.23 8.61 7.76
N ARG A 216 -8.48 7.51 7.94
CA ARG A 216 -8.50 6.70 9.14
C ARG A 216 -7.14 6.05 9.39
N ILE A 217 -6.80 5.87 10.65
CA ILE A 217 -5.54 5.28 11.09
C ILE A 217 -5.84 4.10 12.02
N LEU A 218 -5.27 2.95 11.73
CA LEU A 218 -5.19 1.82 12.66
C LEU A 218 -3.80 1.78 13.28
N PHE A 219 -3.76 1.73 14.60
CA PHE A 219 -2.49 1.57 15.32
C PHE A 219 -2.23 0.10 15.58
N LEU A 220 -1.15 -0.41 14.98
CA LEU A 220 -0.71 -1.80 15.11
C LEU A 220 0.46 -1.89 16.09
N HIS A 221 0.34 -2.75 17.10
CA HIS A 221 1.38 -3.01 18.09
C HIS A 221 1.42 -4.50 18.40
N ASP A 222 2.62 -5.09 18.37
CA ASP A 222 2.87 -6.52 18.65
C ASP A 222 1.88 -7.46 17.95
N GLY A 223 1.62 -7.20 16.65
CA GLY A 223 0.75 -8.02 15.82
C GLY A 223 -0.75 -7.84 16.07
N GLN A 224 -1.18 -6.83 16.81
CA GLN A 224 -2.58 -6.55 17.12
C GLN A 224 -2.97 -5.10 16.81
N VAL A 225 -4.21 -4.88 16.37
CA VAL A 225 -4.79 -3.53 16.29
C VAL A 225 -5.14 -3.10 17.71
N CYS A 226 -4.47 -2.04 18.21
CA CYS A 226 -4.62 -1.55 19.56
C CYS A 226 -5.55 -0.35 19.68
N ASP A 227 -5.66 0.44 18.61
CA ASP A 227 -6.50 1.65 18.60
C ASP A 227 -6.83 2.04 17.15
N GLU A 228 -7.85 2.88 17.01
CA GLU A 228 -8.28 3.46 15.73
C GLU A 228 -8.50 4.97 15.89
N TYR A 229 -8.17 5.75 14.86
CA TYR A 229 -8.41 7.18 14.82
C TYR A 229 -8.95 7.61 13.46
N ARG A 230 -10.04 8.36 13.42
CA ARG A 230 -10.56 8.98 12.21
C ARG A 230 -10.06 10.41 12.11
N CYS A 231 -9.36 10.73 11.03
CA CYS A 231 -8.81 12.05 10.80
C CYS A 231 -9.94 13.05 10.53
N ARG A 232 -9.85 14.20 11.17
CA ARG A 232 -10.85 15.29 11.06
C ARG A 232 -10.51 16.27 9.95
N LYS A 233 -9.25 16.22 9.44
CA LYS A 233 -8.71 17.10 8.39
C LYS A 233 -8.83 18.59 8.74
N ASN A 234 -8.76 18.92 10.04
CA ASN A 234 -8.91 20.29 10.58
C ASN A 234 -7.62 20.88 11.14
N GLY A 235 -6.46 20.25 10.89
CA GLY A 235 -5.15 20.71 11.36
C GLY A 235 -4.71 20.17 12.73
N ASP A 236 -5.63 19.68 13.56
CA ASP A 236 -5.32 19.18 14.92
C ASP A 236 -4.93 17.68 14.93
N ASP A 237 -5.06 17.00 13.80
CA ASP A 237 -4.86 15.56 13.70
C ASP A 237 -3.44 15.13 14.07
N MET A 238 -2.44 15.94 13.68
CA MET A 238 -1.04 15.60 13.88
C MET A 238 -0.69 15.39 15.36
N ASP A 239 -1.10 16.30 16.24
CA ASP A 239 -0.82 16.22 17.67
C ASP A 239 -1.46 14.97 18.29
N HIS A 240 -2.72 14.69 17.91
CA HIS A 240 -3.44 13.49 18.34
C HIS A 240 -2.77 12.19 17.86
N ILE A 241 -2.31 12.15 16.61
CA ILE A 241 -1.62 10.98 16.03
C ILE A 241 -0.32 10.72 16.80
N VAL A 242 0.49 11.78 16.99
CA VAL A 242 1.78 11.69 17.69
C VAL A 242 1.59 11.24 19.14
N ASP A 243 0.62 11.80 19.86
CA ASP A 243 0.35 11.44 21.26
C ASP A 243 -0.12 9.98 21.39
N LYS A 244 -1.04 9.53 20.52
CA LYS A 244 -1.47 8.13 20.50
C LYS A 244 -0.31 7.20 20.18
N PHE A 245 0.49 7.51 19.17
CA PHE A 245 1.64 6.69 18.79
C PHE A 245 2.67 6.58 19.91
N LYS A 246 3.00 7.70 20.58
CA LYS A 246 3.90 7.70 21.75
C LYS A 246 3.34 6.84 22.89
N THR A 247 2.06 7.00 23.21
CA THR A 247 1.41 6.26 24.31
C THR A 247 1.44 4.75 24.07
N LEU A 248 1.21 4.32 22.83
CA LEU A 248 1.26 2.89 22.47
C LEU A 248 2.68 2.34 22.47
N SER A 249 3.66 3.14 22.01
CA SER A 249 5.08 2.75 22.02
C SER A 249 5.66 2.60 23.41
N LEU A 250 5.16 3.37 24.40
CA LEU A 250 5.60 3.30 25.80
C LEU A 250 5.02 2.10 26.57
N LYS A 251 3.95 1.47 26.09
CA LYS A 251 3.38 0.25 26.73
C LYS A 251 4.27 -0.99 26.59
N LYS A 252 5.35 -0.92 25.84
CA LYS A 252 6.33 -1.99 25.60
C LYS A 252 7.24 -2.33 26.81
N GLY A 253 7.09 -1.68 27.95
CA GLY A 253 7.98 -1.78 29.13
C GLY A 253 7.36 -2.43 30.38
N ARG A 254 6.29 -3.21 30.24
CA ARG A 254 5.74 -3.93 31.42
C ARG A 254 5.43 -5.39 31.11
#